data_9c1861bd4aac87bf696d9762a57859cf
#
_entry.id   9c1861bd4aac87bf696d9762a57859cf
#
_cell.length_a   1.000
_cell.length_b   1.000
_cell.length_c   1.000
_cell.angle_alpha   90.00
_cell.angle_beta   90.00
_cell.angle_gamma   90.00
#
_symmetry.space_group_name_H-M   'P 1'
#
loop_
_entity.id
_entity.type
_entity.pdbx_description
1 polymer ?
#
loop_
_entity_poly.entity_id
_entity_poly.type
_entity_poly.pdbx_seq_one_letter_code
_entity_poly.pdbx_strand_id
1 'polypeptide(L)'
;VAYLPSALSRRLGAGAALVAIGFSGSAGLLAPPALAQARKPGTPAPPQELLLVTYAVTKAAYDEIFPLFAADWKKRTGQTVTFKASYGGSGSQTRAVIDGLEADVVHLAMASDVNRIEKAGLINPGWQRENPHNSTPVNSTVAVFVRPGNPKKINSWADLNNKDVEIVAANPKTSGGARWNYAALWGSVTENGGTDSAARAFILGVYKNVDVLPKDAREATDTFVKRKKGDVLLNWETEAILARRKGEWTVPYKLFSPNVLTEQPATVVDRNVDRKGTRRAAEAFVRFLFTPPAQAVFAKNGFRPATPAGKAAARGRFQQLKFFTIGDLGGWDAFDKKHFGKGGEWDQIFRRSR
;
A
#
# COMPACT_ATOMS: atom_id res chain seq x y z
N VAL A 1 -12.27 -39.57 49.50
CA VAL A 1 -12.18 -40.97 49.89
C VAL A 1 -11.04 -41.56 49.08
N ALA A 2 -9.97 -41.86 49.82
CA ALA A 2 -8.74 -42.51 49.39
C ALA A 2 -8.98 -43.99 49.13
N TYR A 3 -8.17 -44.63 48.30
CA TYR A 3 -7.44 -45.85 48.60
C TYR A 3 -6.53 -46.30 47.44
N LEU A 4 -5.22 -46.23 47.65
CA LEU A 4 -4.24 -47.19 47.23
C LEU A 4 -4.22 -48.28 48.34
N PRO A 5 -3.62 -49.51 48.24
CA PRO A 5 -2.30 -49.83 47.66
C PRO A 5 -2.07 -51.28 47.15
N SER A 6 -0.79 -51.53 46.84
CA SER A 6 0.14 -52.69 47.06
C SER A 6 0.27 -53.73 45.95
N ALA A 7 1.38 -53.79 45.31
CA ALA A 7 2.65 -54.53 45.46
C ALA A 7 2.57 -56.06 45.84
N LEU A 8 3.20 -56.93 44.99
CA LEU A 8 4.15 -57.99 45.34
C LEU A 8 4.53 -58.85 44.10
N SER A 9 5.73 -58.72 43.62
CA SER A 9 6.91 -59.61 43.67
C SER A 9 6.69 -61.12 43.44
N ARG A 10 7.41 -61.71 42.46
CA ARG A 10 8.39 -62.81 42.55
C ARG A 10 8.61 -63.48 41.19
N ARG A 11 9.82 -63.37 40.68
CA ARG A 11 10.95 -64.33 40.63
C ARG A 11 10.90 -65.43 39.54
N LEU A 12 11.94 -65.38 38.71
CA LEU A 12 12.85 -66.41 38.21
C LEU A 12 12.34 -67.48 37.24
N GLY A 13 13.03 -67.58 36.12
CA GLY A 13 13.08 -68.69 35.21
C GLY A 13 13.96 -68.44 34.01
N ALA A 14 15.22 -68.87 34.06
CA ALA A 14 16.17 -68.77 32.95
C ALA A 14 15.79 -69.72 31.81
N GLY A 15 15.96 -69.34 30.59
CA GLY A 15 15.85 -70.19 29.41
C GLY A 15 16.49 -69.47 28.20
N ALA A 16 17.75 -69.82 27.92
CA ALA A 16 18.46 -69.33 26.75
C ALA A 16 17.95 -70.03 25.49
N ALA A 17 17.47 -69.28 24.52
CA ALA A 17 17.31 -69.74 23.15
C ALA A 17 17.90 -68.68 22.22
N LEU A 18 19.05 -69.00 21.62
CA LEU A 18 19.64 -68.23 20.54
C LEU A 18 18.75 -68.34 19.28
N VAL A 19 18.15 -67.30 18.91
CA VAL A 19 17.55 -67.13 17.56
C VAL A 19 18.37 -66.10 16.82
N ALA A 20 19.14 -66.54 15.84
CA ALA A 20 19.86 -65.71 14.91
C ALA A 20 18.82 -65.04 13.95
N ILE A 21 18.52 -63.74 14.16
CA ILE A 21 17.73 -62.94 13.23
C ILE A 21 18.73 -62.22 12.34
N GLY A 22 18.76 -62.64 11.06
CA GLY A 22 19.50 -61.94 10.00
C GLY A 22 18.97 -60.53 9.80
N PHE A 23 19.77 -59.53 10.10
CA PHE A 23 19.54 -58.14 9.74
C PHE A 23 19.85 -57.95 8.24
N SER A 24 18.83 -57.99 7.39
CA SER A 24 18.92 -57.46 6.04
C SER A 24 18.92 -55.92 6.14
N GLY A 25 20.10 -55.33 6.25
CA GLY A 25 20.27 -53.89 6.20
C GLY A 25 19.97 -53.36 4.80
N SER A 26 18.75 -52.86 4.59
CA SER A 26 18.48 -51.94 3.47
C SER A 26 19.20 -50.63 3.78
N ALA A 27 20.40 -50.47 3.23
CA ALA A 27 21.10 -49.19 3.17
C ALA A 27 20.23 -48.20 2.34
N GLY A 28 19.41 -47.42 3.03
CA GLY A 28 18.77 -46.26 2.44
C GLY A 28 19.88 -45.31 2.02
N LEU A 29 20.11 -45.22 0.71
CA LEU A 29 20.93 -44.18 0.11
C LEU A 29 20.28 -42.84 0.43
N LEU A 30 20.79 -42.16 1.47
CA LEU A 30 20.54 -40.72 1.65
C LEU A 30 21.11 -40.03 0.41
N ALA A 31 20.23 -39.56 -0.43
CA ALA A 31 20.61 -38.70 -1.55
C ALA A 31 21.41 -37.49 -0.96
N PRO A 32 22.61 -37.24 -1.47
CA PRO A 32 23.38 -36.10 -1.00
C PRO A 32 22.57 -34.82 -1.25
N PRO A 33 22.65 -33.82 -0.32
CA PRO A 33 22.02 -32.52 -0.57
C PRO A 33 22.50 -32.01 -1.92
N ALA A 34 21.58 -31.60 -2.78
CA ALA A 34 21.88 -31.05 -4.08
C ALA A 34 22.88 -29.90 -3.88
N LEU A 35 24.13 -30.15 -4.17
CA LEU A 35 25.18 -29.13 -4.21
C LEU A 35 24.71 -28.09 -5.22
N ALA A 36 24.39 -26.90 -4.74
CA ALA A 36 24.16 -25.75 -5.59
C ALA A 36 25.37 -25.62 -6.52
N GLN A 37 25.21 -26.05 -7.78
CA GLN A 37 26.30 -26.02 -8.74
C GLN A 37 26.79 -24.59 -8.87
N ALA A 38 28.03 -24.35 -8.46
CA ALA A 38 28.69 -23.06 -8.61
C ALA A 38 28.62 -22.68 -10.09
N ARG A 39 27.93 -21.60 -10.40
CA ARG A 39 27.80 -21.10 -11.78
C ARG A 39 29.18 -20.82 -12.36
N LYS A 40 29.38 -21.26 -13.59
CA LYS A 40 30.60 -20.89 -14.36
C LYS A 40 30.63 -19.36 -14.45
N PRO A 41 31.79 -18.72 -14.20
CA PRO A 41 31.98 -17.29 -14.43
C PRO A 41 31.58 -16.95 -15.85
N GLY A 42 30.68 -15.97 -16.04
CA GLY A 42 30.20 -15.53 -17.35
C GLY A 42 28.84 -16.02 -17.82
N THR A 43 28.18 -16.98 -17.13
CA THR A 43 26.80 -17.36 -17.49
C THR A 43 25.80 -16.38 -16.90
N PRO A 44 24.99 -15.67 -17.72
CA PRO A 44 23.95 -14.78 -17.19
C PRO A 44 22.97 -15.53 -16.29
N ALA A 45 22.54 -14.87 -15.21
CA ALA A 45 21.49 -15.43 -14.37
C ALA A 45 20.20 -15.63 -15.20
N PRO A 46 19.38 -16.68 -14.92
CA PRO A 46 18.12 -16.89 -15.65
C PRO A 46 17.24 -15.64 -15.52
N PRO A 47 16.42 -15.38 -16.55
CA PRO A 47 15.42 -14.31 -16.48
C PRO A 47 14.55 -14.46 -15.27
N GLN A 48 14.15 -13.33 -14.69
CA GLN A 48 13.21 -13.28 -13.56
C GLN A 48 12.00 -12.44 -13.93
N GLU A 49 10.83 -12.84 -13.44
CA GLU A 49 9.60 -12.05 -13.51
C GLU A 49 9.23 -11.60 -12.09
N LEU A 50 9.04 -10.30 -11.91
CA LEU A 50 8.58 -9.70 -10.65
C LEU A 50 7.10 -9.34 -10.77
N LEU A 51 6.32 -9.67 -9.74
CA LEU A 51 4.94 -9.21 -9.60
C LEU A 51 4.90 -8.01 -8.64
N LEU A 52 4.55 -6.84 -9.17
CA LEU A 52 4.21 -5.65 -8.39
C LEU A 52 2.71 -5.64 -8.07
N VAL A 53 2.36 -5.52 -6.80
CA VAL A 53 0.97 -5.29 -6.38
C VAL A 53 0.86 -3.88 -5.83
N THR A 54 -0.02 -3.05 -6.43
CA THR A 54 -0.07 -1.62 -6.14
C THR A 54 -1.46 -1.03 -6.34
N TYR A 55 -1.64 0.22 -5.92
CA TYR A 55 -2.91 0.92 -6.11
C TYR A 55 -3.02 1.55 -7.51
N ALA A 56 -4.27 1.72 -7.97
CA ALA A 56 -4.58 1.99 -9.38
C ALA A 56 -3.90 3.23 -9.97
N VAL A 57 -3.71 4.28 -9.17
CA VAL A 57 -3.17 5.58 -9.62
C VAL A 57 -1.71 5.49 -10.09
N THR A 58 -0.94 4.52 -9.60
CA THR A 58 0.49 4.37 -9.94
C THR A 58 0.76 3.82 -11.33
N LYS A 59 -0.25 3.27 -12.00
CA LYS A 59 -0.07 2.53 -13.27
C LYS A 59 0.78 3.28 -14.28
N ALA A 60 0.46 4.53 -14.56
CA ALA A 60 1.16 5.33 -15.57
C ALA A 60 2.64 5.55 -15.23
N ALA A 61 2.97 5.71 -13.95
CA ALA A 61 4.36 5.83 -13.50
C ALA A 61 5.11 4.52 -13.67
N TYR A 62 4.52 3.39 -13.30
CA TYR A 62 5.17 2.09 -13.43
C TYR A 62 5.34 1.61 -14.87
N ASP A 63 4.42 1.95 -15.76
CA ASP A 63 4.59 1.68 -17.21
C ASP A 63 5.88 2.34 -17.75
N GLU A 64 6.34 3.46 -17.16
CA GLU A 64 7.59 4.13 -17.50
C GLU A 64 8.79 3.64 -16.65
N ILE A 65 8.59 3.27 -15.39
CA ILE A 65 9.66 2.84 -14.47
C ILE A 65 10.16 1.43 -14.80
N PHE A 66 9.27 0.49 -15.15
CA PHE A 66 9.66 -0.88 -15.44
C PHE A 66 10.75 -1.02 -16.50
N PRO A 67 10.64 -0.39 -17.69
CA PRO A 67 11.70 -0.48 -18.69
C PRO A 67 13.01 0.19 -18.24
N LEU A 68 12.95 1.27 -17.45
CA LEU A 68 14.15 1.93 -16.92
C LEU A 68 14.90 1.01 -15.95
N PHE A 69 14.18 0.38 -15.02
CA PHE A 69 14.81 -0.57 -14.11
C PHE A 69 15.34 -1.81 -14.83
N ALA A 70 14.57 -2.38 -15.77
CA ALA A 70 14.99 -3.56 -16.50
C ALA A 70 16.28 -3.32 -17.29
N ALA A 71 16.42 -2.14 -17.90
CA ALA A 71 17.64 -1.74 -18.60
C ALA A 71 18.84 -1.55 -17.64
N ASP A 72 18.63 -0.84 -16.53
CA ASP A 72 19.66 -0.64 -15.50
C ASP A 72 20.09 -1.98 -14.88
N TRP A 73 19.13 -2.84 -14.52
CA TRP A 73 19.41 -4.16 -13.96
C TRP A 73 20.22 -5.03 -14.91
N LYS A 74 19.81 -5.11 -16.18
CA LYS A 74 20.54 -5.87 -17.21
C LYS A 74 21.95 -5.35 -17.41
N LYS A 75 22.14 -4.02 -17.45
CA LYS A 75 23.47 -3.40 -17.58
C LYS A 75 24.37 -3.77 -16.40
N ARG A 76 23.86 -3.76 -15.17
CA ARG A 76 24.65 -4.04 -13.95
C ARG A 76 24.90 -5.51 -13.69
N THR A 77 24.00 -6.40 -14.11
CA THR A 77 24.01 -7.80 -13.67
C THR A 77 24.06 -8.80 -14.83
N GLY A 78 23.80 -8.38 -16.06
CA GLY A 78 23.59 -9.26 -17.21
C GLY A 78 22.25 -10.03 -17.18
N GLN A 79 21.47 -9.95 -16.07
CA GLN A 79 20.21 -10.67 -15.91
C GLN A 79 19.06 -9.88 -16.52
N THR A 80 18.15 -10.58 -17.22
CA THR A 80 16.90 -9.99 -17.68
C THR A 80 15.85 -10.05 -16.57
N VAL A 81 15.13 -8.95 -16.35
CA VAL A 81 13.94 -8.88 -15.47
C VAL A 81 12.75 -8.38 -16.27
N THR A 82 11.59 -8.98 -16.03
CA THR A 82 10.29 -8.56 -16.56
C THR A 82 9.32 -8.32 -15.43
N PHE A 83 8.22 -7.64 -15.72
CA PHE A 83 7.23 -7.28 -14.70
C PHE A 83 5.84 -7.72 -15.08
N LYS A 84 5.12 -8.24 -14.09
CA LYS A 84 3.67 -8.25 -14.03
C LYS A 84 3.22 -7.25 -12.97
N ALA A 85 2.01 -6.70 -13.11
CA ALA A 85 1.48 -5.80 -12.11
C ALA A 85 -0.02 -6.00 -11.90
N SER A 86 -0.45 -5.93 -10.63
CA SER A 86 -1.85 -5.90 -10.23
C SER A 86 -2.18 -4.51 -9.70
N TYR A 87 -3.25 -3.91 -10.23
CA TYR A 87 -3.69 -2.56 -9.89
C TYR A 87 -5.12 -2.57 -9.36
N GLY A 88 -5.36 -1.86 -8.26
CA GLY A 88 -6.70 -1.78 -7.66
C GLY A 88 -6.76 -0.84 -6.46
N GLY A 89 -7.79 -0.93 -5.65
CA GLY A 89 -7.84 -0.22 -4.37
C GLY A 89 -6.80 -0.80 -3.41
N SER A 90 -6.01 0.05 -2.74
CA SER A 90 -4.90 -0.39 -1.89
C SER A 90 -5.31 -1.44 -0.85
N GLY A 91 -6.41 -1.20 -0.12
CA GLY A 91 -6.93 -2.18 0.85
C GLY A 91 -7.42 -3.50 0.21
N SER A 92 -7.87 -3.46 -1.06
CA SER A 92 -8.21 -4.68 -1.81
C SER A 92 -6.96 -5.43 -2.24
N GLN A 93 -5.92 -4.72 -2.68
CA GLN A 93 -4.63 -5.30 -3.02
C GLN A 93 -3.94 -5.94 -1.80
N THR A 94 -4.02 -5.27 -0.64
CA THR A 94 -3.55 -5.82 0.63
C THR A 94 -4.21 -7.18 0.93
N ARG A 95 -5.53 -7.27 0.81
CA ARG A 95 -6.25 -8.53 1.00
C ARG A 95 -5.83 -9.59 0.00
N ALA A 96 -5.72 -9.23 -1.28
CA ALA A 96 -5.28 -10.16 -2.32
C ALA A 96 -3.90 -10.79 -2.00
N VAL A 97 -2.94 -10.00 -1.50
CA VAL A 97 -1.63 -10.50 -1.09
C VAL A 97 -1.74 -11.43 0.12
N ILE A 98 -2.55 -11.07 1.13
CA ILE A 98 -2.77 -11.91 2.31
C ILE A 98 -3.47 -13.22 1.92
N ASP A 99 -4.40 -13.18 0.96
CA ASP A 99 -5.16 -14.32 0.46
C ASP A 99 -4.38 -15.18 -0.56
N GLY A 100 -3.09 -14.86 -0.80
CA GLY A 100 -2.18 -15.72 -1.57
C GLY A 100 -1.74 -15.18 -2.94
N LEU A 101 -2.04 -13.92 -3.31
CA LEU A 101 -1.43 -13.33 -4.49
C LEU A 101 0.08 -13.15 -4.26
N GLU A 102 0.88 -13.87 -5.04
CA GLU A 102 2.33 -14.02 -4.86
C GLU A 102 3.13 -12.78 -5.30
N ALA A 103 2.82 -11.63 -4.72
CA ALA A 103 3.54 -10.39 -4.97
C ALA A 103 5.02 -10.52 -4.58
N ASP A 104 5.92 -9.99 -5.40
CA ASP A 104 7.33 -9.79 -5.04
C ASP A 104 7.51 -8.45 -4.32
N VAL A 105 6.80 -7.43 -4.79
CA VAL A 105 6.85 -6.07 -4.26
C VAL A 105 5.44 -5.55 -4.09
N VAL A 106 5.22 -4.84 -3.00
CA VAL A 106 4.02 -4.02 -2.80
C VAL A 106 4.39 -2.54 -2.79
N HIS A 107 3.59 -1.70 -3.44
CA HIS A 107 3.62 -0.25 -3.28
C HIS A 107 2.19 0.20 -2.99
N LEU A 108 1.90 0.46 -1.73
CA LEU A 108 0.53 0.67 -1.26
C LEU A 108 0.30 2.14 -0.89
N ALA A 109 -0.97 2.51 -0.82
CA ALA A 109 -1.36 3.90 -0.59
C ALA A 109 -1.01 4.40 0.82
N MET A 110 -0.75 3.51 1.77
CA MET A 110 -0.50 3.87 3.17
C MET A 110 0.20 2.75 3.94
N ALA A 111 0.93 3.12 4.99
CA ALA A 111 1.70 2.18 5.80
C ALA A 111 0.84 1.14 6.51
N SER A 112 -0.38 1.47 6.93
CA SER A 112 -1.25 0.50 7.60
C SER A 112 -1.67 -0.67 6.69
N ASP A 113 -1.73 -0.46 5.38
CA ASP A 113 -1.97 -1.54 4.42
C ASP A 113 -0.77 -2.50 4.34
N VAL A 114 0.47 -2.00 4.40
CA VAL A 114 1.70 -2.81 4.49
C VAL A 114 1.78 -3.52 5.83
N ASN A 115 1.50 -2.82 6.94
CA ASN A 115 1.48 -3.41 8.29
C ASN A 115 0.51 -4.59 8.42
N ARG A 116 -0.58 -4.60 7.66
CA ARG A 116 -1.50 -5.75 7.64
C ARG A 116 -0.88 -6.98 6.97
N ILE A 117 -0.07 -6.79 5.93
CA ILE A 117 0.68 -7.87 5.28
C ILE A 117 1.81 -8.37 6.20
N GLU A 118 2.48 -7.45 6.91
CA GLU A 118 3.46 -7.77 7.97
C GLU A 118 2.81 -8.62 9.08
N LYS A 119 1.67 -8.18 9.61
CA LYS A 119 0.90 -8.92 10.64
C LYS A 119 0.44 -10.31 10.16
N ALA A 120 0.28 -10.51 8.85
CA ALA A 120 0.01 -11.82 8.26
C ALA A 120 1.27 -12.69 8.07
N GLY A 121 2.45 -12.21 8.48
CA GLY A 121 3.72 -12.94 8.42
C GLY A 121 4.32 -13.07 7.02
N LEU A 122 3.94 -12.19 6.09
CA LEU A 122 4.43 -12.20 4.70
C LEU A 122 5.54 -11.18 4.45
N ILE A 123 5.59 -10.12 5.25
CA ILE A 123 6.64 -9.08 5.27
C ILE A 123 7.31 -9.13 6.64
N ASN A 124 8.63 -8.97 6.66
CA ASN A 124 9.41 -8.97 7.91
C ASN A 124 9.18 -7.68 8.71
N PRO A 125 9.21 -7.74 10.06
CA PRO A 125 9.14 -6.56 10.90
C PRO A 125 10.28 -5.58 10.60
N GLY A 126 9.94 -4.29 10.58
CA GLY A 126 10.93 -3.24 10.37
C GLY A 126 11.14 -2.83 8.92
N TRP A 127 10.29 -3.23 8.02
CA TRP A 127 10.30 -2.86 6.60
C TRP A 127 10.43 -1.35 6.36
N GLN A 128 9.94 -0.52 7.29
CA GLN A 128 10.03 0.95 7.21
C GLN A 128 11.48 1.46 7.17
N ARG A 129 12.43 0.70 7.76
CA ARG A 129 13.85 1.08 7.84
C ARG A 129 14.70 0.57 6.71
N GLU A 130 14.14 -0.23 5.81
CA GLU A 130 14.90 -0.84 4.69
C GLU A 130 15.27 0.18 3.61
N ASN A 131 14.47 1.24 3.45
CA ASN A 131 14.69 2.27 2.46
C ASN A 131 14.47 3.67 3.06
N PRO A 132 14.97 4.74 2.39
CA PRO A 132 14.80 6.12 2.87
C PRO A 132 13.31 6.51 3.09
N HIS A 133 13.10 7.51 3.96
CA HIS A 133 11.79 8.10 4.22
C HIS A 133 10.73 7.08 4.63
N ASN A 134 11.07 6.16 5.56
CA ASN A 134 10.20 5.07 5.99
C ASN A 134 9.73 4.20 4.81
N SER A 135 10.65 3.85 3.90
CA SER A 135 10.37 3.13 2.67
C SER A 135 9.30 3.78 1.78
N THR A 136 9.18 5.11 1.83
CA THR A 136 8.20 5.92 1.11
C THR A 136 8.85 6.63 -0.08
N PRO A 137 8.75 6.10 -1.31
CA PRO A 137 9.37 6.73 -2.49
C PRO A 137 8.63 7.98 -2.95
N VAL A 138 7.35 8.08 -2.70
CA VAL A 138 6.49 9.18 -3.17
C VAL A 138 5.44 9.58 -2.15
N ASN A 139 4.99 10.82 -2.31
CA ASN A 139 3.87 11.40 -1.57
C ASN A 139 2.84 11.97 -2.54
N SER A 140 1.69 12.35 -2.01
CA SER A 140 0.67 13.17 -2.66
C SER A 140 -0.05 14.00 -1.61
N THR A 141 -1.17 14.62 -1.99
CA THR A 141 -2.09 15.29 -1.06
C THR A 141 -3.51 15.18 -1.58
N VAL A 142 -4.48 15.45 -0.72
CA VAL A 142 -5.89 15.43 -1.11
C VAL A 142 -6.25 16.71 -1.87
N ALA A 143 -6.88 16.54 -3.01
CA ALA A 143 -7.40 17.59 -3.86
C ALA A 143 -8.94 17.55 -3.92
N VAL A 144 -9.52 18.72 -3.99
CA VAL A 144 -10.95 18.92 -4.16
C VAL A 144 -11.20 19.36 -5.61
N PHE A 145 -11.70 18.44 -6.43
CA PHE A 145 -12.05 18.74 -7.81
C PHE A 145 -13.43 19.34 -7.88
N VAL A 146 -13.60 20.36 -8.69
CA VAL A 146 -14.86 21.08 -8.84
C VAL A 146 -15.26 21.16 -10.31
N ARG A 147 -16.53 21.34 -10.60
CA ARG A 147 -17.00 21.57 -11.96
C ARG A 147 -16.41 22.88 -12.53
N PRO A 148 -16.24 22.99 -13.87
CA PRO A 148 -15.80 24.24 -14.49
C PRO A 148 -16.64 25.45 -14.03
N GLY A 149 -15.97 26.55 -13.72
CA GLY A 149 -16.61 27.75 -13.16
C GLY A 149 -16.94 27.67 -11.66
N ASN A 150 -16.72 26.50 -11.00
CA ASN A 150 -17.00 26.31 -9.57
C ASN A 150 -18.40 26.79 -9.14
N PRO A 151 -19.49 26.27 -9.75
CA PRO A 151 -20.85 26.77 -9.53
C PRO A 151 -21.32 26.65 -8.08
N LYS A 152 -20.79 25.68 -7.33
CA LYS A 152 -21.09 25.49 -5.90
C LYS A 152 -20.21 26.33 -4.97
N LYS A 153 -19.34 27.18 -5.51
CA LYS A 153 -18.47 28.11 -4.76
C LYS A 153 -17.61 27.42 -3.69
N ILE A 154 -17.07 26.26 -4.01
CA ILE A 154 -16.20 25.47 -3.10
C ILE A 154 -14.83 26.16 -3.01
N ASN A 155 -14.50 26.82 -1.92
CA ASN A 155 -13.29 27.60 -1.69
C ASN A 155 -12.53 27.20 -0.42
N SER A 156 -13.12 26.35 0.42
CA SER A 156 -12.56 25.85 1.67
C SER A 156 -13.02 24.42 1.95
N TRP A 157 -12.40 23.76 2.95
CA TRP A 157 -12.89 22.48 3.45
C TRP A 157 -14.34 22.59 3.97
N ALA A 158 -14.68 23.69 4.63
CA ALA A 158 -16.01 23.91 5.21
C ALA A 158 -17.13 23.86 4.18
N ASP A 159 -16.87 24.33 2.95
CA ASP A 159 -17.88 24.39 1.89
C ASP A 159 -18.35 23.01 1.43
N LEU A 160 -17.58 21.93 1.72
CA LEU A 160 -17.99 20.55 1.45
C LEU A 160 -19.20 20.12 2.31
N ASN A 161 -19.50 20.86 3.36
CA ASN A 161 -20.64 20.61 4.26
C ASN A 161 -21.91 21.35 3.84
N ASN A 162 -21.87 22.13 2.75
CA ASN A 162 -23.06 22.80 2.22
C ASN A 162 -24.06 21.77 1.70
N LYS A 163 -25.33 21.91 2.04
CA LYS A 163 -26.38 20.92 1.77
C LYS A 163 -26.64 20.64 0.29
N ASP A 164 -26.32 21.60 -0.58
CA ASP A 164 -26.59 21.52 -2.03
C ASP A 164 -25.37 20.99 -2.82
N VAL A 165 -24.38 20.41 -2.15
CA VAL A 165 -23.16 19.90 -2.79
C VAL A 165 -23.23 18.38 -2.86
N GLU A 166 -23.18 17.82 -4.07
CA GLU A 166 -23.06 16.39 -4.29
C GLU A 166 -21.58 15.99 -4.40
N ILE A 167 -21.14 15.06 -3.57
CA ILE A 167 -19.74 14.65 -3.48
C ILE A 167 -19.56 13.23 -3.99
N VAL A 168 -18.55 13.01 -4.82
CA VAL A 168 -17.99 11.69 -5.15
C VAL A 168 -16.73 11.49 -4.33
N ALA A 169 -16.66 10.41 -3.58
CA ALA A 169 -15.48 10.00 -2.83
C ALA A 169 -15.35 8.47 -2.85
N ALA A 170 -14.12 7.95 -2.96
CA ALA A 170 -13.93 6.50 -2.93
C ALA A 170 -14.27 5.90 -1.56
N ASN A 171 -14.54 4.59 -1.53
CA ASN A 171 -14.93 3.88 -0.31
C ASN A 171 -13.71 3.59 0.59
N PRO A 172 -13.66 4.06 1.84
CA PRO A 172 -12.53 3.81 2.75
C PRO A 172 -12.35 2.34 3.17
N LYS A 173 -13.34 1.49 2.95
CA LYS A 173 -13.21 0.04 3.21
C LYS A 173 -12.38 -0.67 2.13
N THR A 174 -12.23 -0.08 0.94
CA THR A 174 -11.52 -0.69 -0.20
C THR A 174 -10.34 0.16 -0.70
N SER A 175 -10.41 1.47 -0.53
CA SER A 175 -9.46 2.45 -1.06
C SER A 175 -8.63 3.10 0.05
N GLY A 176 -7.31 2.96 -0.02
CA GLY A 176 -6.39 3.70 0.85
C GLY A 176 -6.45 5.20 0.57
N GLY A 177 -6.66 5.61 -0.69
CA GLY A 177 -6.88 7.02 -1.05
C GLY A 177 -8.07 7.63 -0.32
N ALA A 178 -9.16 6.86 -0.18
CA ALA A 178 -10.33 7.32 0.56
C ALA A 178 -10.08 7.45 2.08
N ARG A 179 -9.19 6.63 2.65
CA ARG A 179 -8.76 6.82 4.06
C ARG A 179 -7.94 8.10 4.21
N TRP A 180 -7.12 8.43 3.24
CA TRP A 180 -6.42 9.71 3.20
C TRP A 180 -7.37 10.89 3.02
N ASN A 181 -8.43 10.76 2.19
CA ASN A 181 -9.47 11.79 2.11
C ASN A 181 -10.13 12.02 3.46
N TYR A 182 -10.47 10.94 4.18
CA TYR A 182 -11.03 11.02 5.52
C TYR A 182 -10.04 11.67 6.52
N ALA A 183 -8.75 11.29 6.48
CA ALA A 183 -7.72 11.89 7.32
C ALA A 183 -7.54 13.39 7.02
N ALA A 184 -7.60 13.81 5.74
CA ALA A 184 -7.57 15.20 5.37
C ALA A 184 -8.74 15.99 5.96
N LEU A 185 -9.95 15.45 5.87
CA LEU A 185 -11.14 16.07 6.45
C LEU A 185 -11.05 16.16 7.99
N TRP A 186 -10.57 15.09 8.65
CA TRP A 186 -10.39 15.09 10.09
C TRP A 186 -9.35 16.12 10.53
N GLY A 187 -8.15 16.03 9.95
CA GLY A 187 -7.05 16.94 10.28
C GLY A 187 -7.31 18.38 9.85
N SER A 188 -8.16 18.64 8.84
CA SER A 188 -8.54 20.02 8.50
C SER A 188 -9.23 20.74 9.65
N VAL A 189 -9.85 20.00 10.57
CA VAL A 189 -10.48 20.54 11.78
C VAL A 189 -9.51 20.52 12.97
N THR A 190 -8.91 19.36 13.26
CA THR A 190 -8.07 19.20 14.46
C THR A 190 -6.77 19.99 14.38
N GLU A 191 -6.13 20.07 13.21
CA GLU A 191 -4.89 20.83 13.00
C GLU A 191 -5.10 22.37 12.91
N ASN A 192 -6.37 22.79 12.98
CA ASN A 192 -6.78 24.17 13.18
C ASN A 192 -7.34 24.43 14.60
N GLY A 193 -7.04 23.56 15.56
CA GLY A 193 -7.45 23.70 16.94
C GLY A 193 -8.88 23.26 17.26
N GLY A 194 -9.57 22.62 16.30
CA GLY A 194 -10.88 22.04 16.54
C GLY A 194 -10.81 20.72 17.32
N THR A 195 -11.93 20.37 17.95
CA THR A 195 -12.05 19.13 18.74
C THR A 195 -12.41 17.93 17.87
N ASP A 196 -12.19 16.71 18.38
CA ASP A 196 -12.66 15.46 17.79
C ASP A 196 -14.17 15.48 17.52
N SER A 197 -14.96 16.06 18.41
CA SER A 197 -16.41 16.20 18.25
C SER A 197 -16.75 17.08 17.05
N ALA A 198 -16.03 18.21 16.88
CA ALA A 198 -16.20 19.10 15.75
C ALA A 198 -15.80 18.41 14.44
N ALA A 199 -14.67 17.67 14.43
CA ALA A 199 -14.23 16.90 13.27
C ALA A 199 -15.26 15.83 12.88
N ARG A 200 -15.80 15.10 13.86
CA ARG A 200 -16.87 14.10 13.62
C ARG A 200 -18.12 14.75 13.02
N ALA A 201 -18.58 15.85 13.58
CA ALA A 201 -19.77 16.58 13.09
C ALA A 201 -19.55 17.08 11.64
N PHE A 202 -18.36 17.63 11.36
CA PHE A 202 -17.97 18.09 10.03
C PHE A 202 -17.99 16.92 9.02
N ILE A 203 -17.32 15.82 9.32
CA ILE A 203 -17.26 14.66 8.44
C ILE A 203 -18.63 14.04 8.22
N LEU A 204 -19.46 13.96 9.26
CA LEU A 204 -20.84 13.48 9.11
C LEU A 204 -21.61 14.34 8.10
N GLY A 205 -21.47 15.66 8.14
CA GLY A 205 -22.09 16.56 7.17
C GLY A 205 -21.56 16.34 5.76
N VAL A 206 -20.23 16.23 5.60
CA VAL A 206 -19.61 15.93 4.30
C VAL A 206 -20.12 14.59 3.74
N TYR A 207 -20.17 13.52 4.54
CA TYR A 207 -20.62 12.20 4.05
C TYR A 207 -22.12 12.08 3.84
N LYS A 208 -22.94 12.97 4.38
CA LYS A 208 -24.35 13.13 3.97
C LYS A 208 -24.47 13.61 2.52
N ASN A 209 -23.49 14.36 2.06
CA ASN A 209 -23.40 14.87 0.69
C ASN A 209 -22.70 13.88 -0.27
N VAL A 210 -22.16 12.76 0.24
CA VAL A 210 -21.52 11.73 -0.62
C VAL A 210 -22.59 10.79 -1.16
N ASP A 211 -22.93 10.96 -2.42
CA ASP A 211 -23.92 10.12 -3.12
C ASP A 211 -23.33 8.77 -3.55
N VAL A 212 -22.10 8.78 -4.07
CA VAL A 212 -21.46 7.58 -4.64
C VAL A 212 -20.12 7.30 -3.96
N LEU A 213 -19.90 6.03 -3.59
CA LEU A 213 -18.66 5.51 -3.00
C LEU A 213 -18.00 4.47 -3.92
N PRO A 214 -17.32 4.88 -5.02
CA PRO A 214 -16.59 3.97 -5.88
C PRO A 214 -15.51 3.16 -5.12
N LYS A 215 -15.13 1.99 -5.66
CA LYS A 215 -14.21 1.06 -4.96
C LYS A 215 -12.79 1.59 -4.78
N ASP A 216 -12.35 2.50 -5.67
CA ASP A 216 -11.01 3.09 -5.62
C ASP A 216 -10.98 4.51 -6.21
N ALA A 217 -9.81 5.17 -6.09
CA ALA A 217 -9.61 6.55 -6.53
C ALA A 217 -9.80 6.72 -8.05
N ARG A 218 -9.37 5.75 -8.87
CA ARG A 218 -9.52 5.83 -10.33
C ARG A 218 -10.99 5.72 -10.74
N GLU A 219 -11.73 4.79 -10.16
CA GLU A 219 -13.16 4.67 -10.41
C GLU A 219 -13.94 5.92 -9.95
N ALA A 220 -13.49 6.55 -8.84
CA ALA A 220 -14.07 7.82 -8.40
C ALA A 220 -13.84 8.92 -9.44
N THR A 221 -12.64 9.02 -10.00
CA THR A 221 -12.33 9.93 -11.11
C THR A 221 -13.23 9.65 -12.32
N ASP A 222 -13.37 8.40 -12.74
CA ASP A 222 -14.21 8.03 -13.88
C ASP A 222 -15.69 8.34 -13.62
N THR A 223 -16.16 8.14 -12.40
CA THR A 223 -17.53 8.49 -11.99
C THR A 223 -17.78 10.00 -12.11
N PHE A 224 -16.85 10.80 -11.62
CA PHE A 224 -16.96 12.26 -11.70
C PHE A 224 -16.78 12.77 -13.14
N VAL A 225 -15.71 12.36 -13.82
CA VAL A 225 -15.32 12.93 -15.13
C VAL A 225 -16.17 12.37 -16.27
N LYS A 226 -16.27 11.04 -16.38
CA LYS A 226 -16.92 10.36 -17.51
C LYS A 226 -18.43 10.24 -17.32
N ARG A 227 -18.86 9.82 -16.12
CA ARG A 227 -20.29 9.64 -15.82
C ARG A 227 -20.98 10.92 -15.40
N LYS A 228 -20.25 12.04 -15.23
CA LYS A 228 -20.74 13.37 -14.86
C LYS A 228 -21.51 13.43 -13.54
N LYS A 229 -21.20 12.52 -12.60
CA LYS A 229 -21.83 12.48 -11.28
C LYS A 229 -21.15 13.44 -10.30
N GLY A 230 -21.94 14.03 -9.40
CA GLY A 230 -21.51 14.93 -8.33
C GLY A 230 -21.02 16.30 -8.79
N ASP A 231 -21.00 17.25 -7.89
CA ASP A 231 -20.44 18.60 -8.05
C ASP A 231 -18.96 18.64 -7.70
N VAL A 232 -18.56 17.78 -6.76
CA VAL A 232 -17.22 17.70 -6.18
C VAL A 232 -16.71 16.26 -6.22
N LEU A 233 -15.40 16.12 -6.48
CA LEU A 233 -14.69 14.85 -6.26
C LEU A 233 -13.58 15.09 -5.24
N LEU A 234 -13.58 14.29 -4.18
CA LEU A 234 -12.43 14.15 -3.28
C LEU A 234 -11.49 13.09 -3.82
N ASN A 235 -10.28 13.50 -4.19
CA ASN A 235 -9.27 12.59 -4.71
C ASN A 235 -7.86 13.17 -4.52
N TRP A 236 -6.88 12.62 -5.16
CA TRP A 236 -5.49 13.04 -5.05
C TRP A 236 -5.08 14.06 -6.11
N GLU A 237 -4.21 14.99 -5.74
CA GLU A 237 -3.57 15.92 -6.67
C GLU A 237 -2.93 15.21 -7.86
N THR A 238 -2.35 14.03 -7.62
CA THR A 238 -1.77 13.16 -8.65
C THR A 238 -2.72 12.88 -9.81
N GLU A 239 -4.01 12.65 -9.55
CA GLU A 239 -5.01 12.39 -10.59
C GLU A 239 -5.17 13.59 -11.55
N ALA A 240 -5.21 14.80 -11.01
CA ALA A 240 -5.34 16.02 -11.83
C ALA A 240 -4.12 16.26 -12.73
N ILE A 241 -2.93 16.12 -12.15
CA ILE A 241 -1.67 16.35 -12.87
C ILE A 241 -1.49 15.30 -13.97
N LEU A 242 -1.77 14.03 -13.65
CA LEU A 242 -1.67 12.91 -14.59
C LEU A 242 -2.63 13.07 -15.76
N ALA A 243 -3.90 13.40 -15.48
CA ALA A 243 -4.92 13.56 -16.51
C ALA A 243 -4.61 14.72 -17.46
N ARG A 244 -4.16 15.86 -16.91
CA ARG A 244 -3.72 17.01 -17.72
C ARG A 244 -2.55 16.61 -18.62
N ARG A 245 -1.56 15.89 -18.07
CA ARG A 245 -0.40 15.43 -18.84
C ARG A 245 -0.79 14.52 -20.01
N LYS A 246 -1.76 13.64 -19.78
CA LYS A 246 -2.24 12.70 -20.79
C LYS A 246 -3.23 13.29 -21.78
N GLY A 247 -3.68 14.53 -21.57
CA GLY A 247 -4.73 15.14 -22.37
C GLY A 247 -6.10 14.47 -22.20
N GLU A 248 -6.28 13.67 -21.14
CA GLU A 248 -7.52 12.90 -20.92
C GLU A 248 -8.67 13.84 -20.52
N TRP A 249 -8.40 14.78 -19.60
CA TRP A 249 -9.36 15.74 -19.10
C TRP A 249 -8.67 16.87 -18.32
N THR A 250 -9.32 18.02 -18.29
CA THR A 250 -8.91 19.16 -17.46
C THR A 250 -10.09 19.58 -16.60
N VAL A 251 -10.10 19.14 -15.35
CA VAL A 251 -11.07 19.56 -14.35
C VAL A 251 -10.37 20.45 -13.35
N PRO A 252 -10.91 21.62 -13.01
CA PRO A 252 -10.37 22.47 -11.97
C PRO A 252 -10.31 21.72 -10.64
N TYR A 253 -9.22 21.91 -9.92
CA TYR A 253 -9.09 21.38 -8.55
C TYR A 253 -8.51 22.45 -7.64
N LYS A 254 -8.75 22.29 -6.36
CA LYS A 254 -8.27 23.15 -5.30
C LYS A 254 -7.54 22.32 -4.25
N LEU A 255 -6.51 22.90 -3.67
CA LEU A 255 -5.79 22.36 -2.54
C LEU A 255 -6.03 23.30 -1.35
N PHE A 256 -6.68 22.81 -0.33
CA PHE A 256 -6.93 23.59 0.88
C PHE A 256 -5.86 23.33 1.94
N SER A 257 -5.63 24.30 2.80
CA SER A 257 -4.64 24.25 3.88
C SER A 257 -5.34 24.40 5.23
N PRO A 258 -4.95 23.64 6.28
CA PRO A 258 -3.97 22.58 6.24
C PRO A 258 -4.43 21.37 5.44
N ASN A 259 -3.48 20.56 4.97
CA ASN A 259 -3.78 19.35 4.21
C ASN A 259 -2.86 18.21 4.65
N VAL A 260 -3.26 16.98 4.39
CA VAL A 260 -2.44 15.81 4.74
C VAL A 260 -1.38 15.55 3.68
N LEU A 261 -0.16 15.29 4.10
CA LEU A 261 0.87 14.70 3.24
C LEU A 261 0.67 13.19 3.24
N THR A 262 0.23 12.64 2.10
CA THR A 262 -0.01 11.20 1.99
C THR A 262 1.30 10.47 1.70
N GLU A 263 1.70 9.56 2.59
CA GLU A 263 2.90 8.76 2.48
C GLU A 263 2.57 7.39 1.89
N GLN A 264 3.26 7.03 0.81
CA GLN A 264 2.92 5.86 -0.01
C GLN A 264 4.12 4.91 -0.04
N PRO A 265 4.20 3.93 0.88
CA PRO A 265 5.36 3.07 1.05
C PRO A 265 5.42 1.94 0.02
N ALA A 266 6.67 1.52 -0.29
CA ALA A 266 6.97 0.37 -1.11
C ALA A 266 7.99 -0.54 -0.41
N THR A 267 7.74 -1.86 -0.41
CA THR A 267 8.65 -2.85 0.15
C THR A 267 8.49 -4.20 -0.53
N VAL A 268 9.41 -5.12 -0.28
CA VAL A 268 9.34 -6.51 -0.73
C VAL A 268 8.35 -7.31 0.11
N VAL A 269 7.79 -8.38 -0.46
CA VAL A 269 7.01 -9.38 0.27
C VAL A 269 7.94 -10.54 0.57
N ASP A 270 8.58 -10.51 1.73
CA ASP A 270 9.72 -11.35 2.10
C ASP A 270 9.51 -12.84 1.84
N ARG A 271 8.40 -13.37 2.33
CA ARG A 271 8.07 -14.78 2.18
C ARG A 271 7.97 -15.22 0.71
N ASN A 272 7.46 -14.33 -0.15
CA ASN A 272 7.30 -14.62 -1.56
C ASN A 272 8.62 -14.54 -2.32
N VAL A 273 9.40 -13.47 -2.08
CA VAL A 273 10.70 -13.30 -2.78
C VAL A 273 11.71 -14.39 -2.41
N ASP A 274 11.67 -14.90 -1.16
CA ASP A 274 12.51 -16.01 -0.73
C ASP A 274 12.10 -17.31 -1.42
N ARG A 275 10.81 -17.64 -1.41
CA ARG A 275 10.29 -18.83 -2.06
C ARG A 275 10.53 -18.83 -3.57
N LYS A 276 10.38 -17.68 -4.22
CA LYS A 276 10.56 -17.49 -5.68
C LYS A 276 12.02 -17.31 -6.08
N GLY A 277 12.93 -17.03 -5.14
CA GLY A 277 14.33 -16.70 -5.41
C GLY A 277 14.52 -15.35 -6.11
N THR A 278 13.56 -14.43 -5.96
CA THR A 278 13.55 -13.12 -6.64
C THR A 278 14.06 -11.98 -5.75
N ARG A 279 14.40 -12.24 -4.49
CA ARG A 279 14.78 -11.24 -3.47
C ARG A 279 15.74 -10.17 -3.98
N ARG A 280 16.86 -10.60 -4.58
CA ARG A 280 17.90 -9.67 -5.05
C ARG A 280 17.37 -8.66 -6.06
N ALA A 281 16.55 -9.09 -7.01
CA ALA A 281 15.97 -8.22 -8.03
C ALA A 281 14.83 -7.34 -7.44
N ALA A 282 13.99 -7.91 -6.57
CA ALA A 282 12.89 -7.20 -5.92
C ALA A 282 13.38 -6.07 -5.02
N GLU A 283 14.37 -6.34 -4.15
CA GLU A 283 14.98 -5.30 -3.30
C GLU A 283 15.70 -4.22 -4.14
N ALA A 284 16.41 -4.62 -5.20
CA ALA A 284 17.02 -3.66 -6.10
C ALA A 284 15.98 -2.79 -6.80
N PHE A 285 14.83 -3.35 -7.15
CA PHE A 285 13.71 -2.59 -7.72
C PHE A 285 13.14 -1.60 -6.72
N VAL A 286 12.90 -1.98 -5.47
CA VAL A 286 12.42 -1.04 -4.44
C VAL A 286 13.43 0.08 -4.24
N ARG A 287 14.73 -0.23 -4.12
CA ARG A 287 15.79 0.80 -4.04
C ARG A 287 15.81 1.72 -5.26
N PHE A 288 15.55 1.21 -6.45
CA PHE A 288 15.51 1.99 -7.68
C PHE A 288 14.44 3.09 -7.64
N LEU A 289 13.31 2.86 -6.95
CA LEU A 289 12.24 3.86 -6.83
C LEU A 289 12.71 5.18 -6.18
N PHE A 290 13.81 5.16 -5.42
CA PHE A 290 14.40 6.34 -4.78
C PHE A 290 15.49 7.00 -5.62
N THR A 291 15.83 6.45 -6.79
CA THR A 291 16.86 7.02 -7.68
C THR A 291 16.31 8.22 -8.47
N PRO A 292 17.18 9.14 -8.92
CA PRO A 292 16.76 10.30 -9.70
C PRO A 292 15.90 9.96 -10.93
N PRO A 293 16.21 8.92 -11.75
CA PRO A 293 15.36 8.54 -12.88
C PRO A 293 13.93 8.18 -12.47
N ALA A 294 13.75 7.34 -11.44
CA ALA A 294 12.45 6.94 -10.97
C ALA A 294 11.68 8.12 -10.35
N GLN A 295 12.37 8.95 -9.55
CA GLN A 295 11.78 10.15 -8.94
C GLN A 295 11.32 11.17 -9.99
N ALA A 296 12.05 11.34 -11.08
CA ALA A 296 11.64 12.18 -12.21
C ALA A 296 10.37 11.66 -12.88
N VAL A 297 10.26 10.33 -13.08
CA VAL A 297 9.04 9.71 -13.61
C VAL A 297 7.86 9.91 -12.67
N PHE A 298 8.05 9.70 -11.38
CA PHE A 298 7.00 9.93 -10.39
C PHE A 298 6.53 11.39 -10.41
N ALA A 299 7.45 12.37 -10.37
CA ALA A 299 7.11 13.79 -10.43
C ALA A 299 6.36 14.16 -11.71
N LYS A 300 6.80 13.62 -12.86
CA LYS A 300 6.15 13.79 -14.17
C LYS A 300 4.71 13.26 -14.17
N ASN A 301 4.45 12.19 -13.40
CA ASN A 301 3.14 11.57 -13.24
C ASN A 301 2.31 12.14 -12.08
N GLY A 302 2.74 13.26 -11.49
CA GLY A 302 1.95 14.00 -10.48
C GLY A 302 2.16 13.54 -9.04
N PHE A 303 3.12 12.66 -8.78
CA PHE A 303 3.52 12.31 -7.42
C PHE A 303 4.54 13.30 -6.88
N ARG A 304 4.37 13.73 -5.63
CA ARG A 304 5.35 14.56 -4.91
C ARG A 304 6.56 13.70 -4.53
N PRO A 305 7.76 13.98 -5.05
CA PRO A 305 8.94 13.18 -4.74
C PRO A 305 9.27 13.19 -3.25
N ALA A 306 9.72 12.05 -2.72
CA ALA A 306 10.16 11.97 -1.34
C ALA A 306 11.62 12.40 -1.15
N THR A 307 12.50 12.10 -2.13
CA THR A 307 13.93 12.35 -2.02
C THR A 307 14.30 13.83 -2.22
N PRO A 308 15.38 14.33 -1.58
CA PRO A 308 15.84 15.70 -1.79
C PRO A 308 16.11 16.03 -3.27
N ALA A 309 16.79 15.12 -3.99
CA ALA A 309 17.07 15.29 -5.42
C ALA A 309 15.78 15.34 -6.26
N GLY A 310 14.82 14.46 -5.96
CA GLY A 310 13.52 14.47 -6.61
C GLY A 310 12.74 15.75 -6.34
N LYS A 311 12.72 16.25 -5.09
CA LYS A 311 12.11 17.53 -4.72
C LYS A 311 12.73 18.70 -5.46
N ALA A 312 14.07 18.74 -5.57
CA ALA A 312 14.78 19.77 -6.32
C ALA A 312 14.41 19.76 -7.80
N ALA A 313 14.36 18.57 -8.43
CA ALA A 313 13.99 18.40 -9.84
C ALA A 313 12.51 18.73 -10.11
N ALA A 314 11.66 18.64 -9.10
CA ALA A 314 10.23 18.96 -9.19
C ALA A 314 9.87 20.37 -8.69
N ARG A 315 10.88 21.23 -8.46
CA ARG A 315 10.66 22.61 -7.96
C ARG A 315 9.68 23.36 -8.87
N GLY A 316 8.70 24.02 -8.26
CA GLY A 316 7.66 24.78 -8.98
C GLY A 316 6.53 23.95 -9.56
N ARG A 317 6.58 22.60 -9.51
CA ARG A 317 5.49 21.76 -10.02
C ARG A 317 4.32 21.61 -9.07
N PHE A 318 4.58 21.72 -7.76
CA PHE A 318 3.60 21.44 -6.72
C PHE A 318 3.37 22.69 -5.86
N GLN A 319 2.11 22.99 -5.60
CA GLN A 319 1.76 24.06 -4.67
C GLN A 319 2.30 23.76 -3.27
N GLN A 320 2.88 24.76 -2.63
CA GLN A 320 3.28 24.67 -1.23
C GLN A 320 2.06 24.87 -0.32
N LEU A 321 1.92 23.99 0.68
CA LEU A 321 0.82 23.98 1.64
C LEU A 321 1.38 23.79 3.06
N LYS A 322 0.60 24.19 4.06
CA LYS A 322 0.81 23.71 5.42
C LYS A 322 0.34 22.26 5.46
N PHE A 323 1.30 21.33 5.53
CA PHE A 323 1.02 19.91 5.66
C PHE A 323 1.04 19.46 7.11
N PHE A 324 0.20 18.48 7.40
CA PHE A 324 0.32 17.57 8.51
C PHE A 324 0.49 16.14 7.98
N THR A 325 0.96 15.24 8.84
CA THR A 325 1.19 13.83 8.53
C THR A 325 0.20 12.97 9.31
N ILE A 326 0.18 11.68 9.02
CA ILE A 326 -0.58 10.74 9.87
C ILE A 326 0.03 10.64 11.27
N GLY A 327 1.33 10.96 11.44
CA GLY A 327 1.99 11.05 12.73
C GLY A 327 1.38 12.10 13.64
N ASP A 328 1.02 13.26 13.10
CA ASP A 328 0.36 14.35 13.82
C ASP A 328 -1.05 13.94 14.29
N LEU A 329 -1.68 12.98 13.60
CA LEU A 329 -2.96 12.38 13.99
C LEU A 329 -2.81 11.12 14.86
N GLY A 330 -1.63 10.86 15.43
CA GLY A 330 -1.33 9.73 16.32
C GLY A 330 -0.83 8.47 15.64
N GLY A 331 -0.55 8.52 14.34
CA GLY A 331 -0.07 7.38 13.54
C GLY A 331 -1.17 6.43 13.08
N TRP A 332 -0.84 5.57 12.10
CA TRP A 332 -1.83 4.68 11.49
C TRP A 332 -2.47 3.69 12.45
N ASP A 333 -1.74 3.12 13.40
CA ASP A 333 -2.32 2.10 14.30
C ASP A 333 -3.40 2.71 15.21
N ALA A 334 -3.15 3.89 15.77
CA ALA A 334 -4.13 4.60 16.58
C ALA A 334 -5.29 5.13 15.71
N PHE A 335 -4.97 5.72 14.55
CA PHE A 335 -5.96 6.28 13.65
C PHE A 335 -6.89 5.20 13.08
N ASP A 336 -6.36 4.09 12.60
CA ASP A 336 -7.16 2.96 12.09
C ASP A 336 -8.03 2.34 13.17
N LYS A 337 -7.48 2.17 14.39
CA LYS A 337 -8.26 1.64 15.53
C LYS A 337 -9.44 2.54 15.86
N LYS A 338 -9.22 3.85 15.95
CA LYS A 338 -10.25 4.85 16.29
C LYS A 338 -11.30 4.98 15.19
N HIS A 339 -10.86 5.08 13.93
CA HIS A 339 -11.73 5.50 12.84
C HIS A 339 -12.26 4.33 12.02
N PHE A 340 -11.47 3.29 11.76
CA PHE A 340 -11.82 2.20 10.84
C PHE A 340 -11.91 0.82 11.49
N GLY A 341 -11.65 0.73 12.80
CA GLY A 341 -11.90 -0.47 13.59
C GLY A 341 -13.40 -0.85 13.59
N LYS A 342 -13.71 -2.06 14.06
CA LYS A 342 -15.10 -2.53 14.17
C LYS A 342 -15.89 -1.57 15.08
N GLY A 343 -16.96 -0.97 14.54
CA GLY A 343 -17.76 0.02 15.26
C GLY A 343 -17.07 1.38 15.48
N GLY A 344 -15.95 1.63 14.81
CA GLY A 344 -15.21 2.91 14.85
C GLY A 344 -16.00 4.08 14.27
N GLU A 345 -15.34 5.25 14.26
CA GLU A 345 -15.97 6.52 13.84
C GLU A 345 -16.58 6.43 12.43
N TRP A 346 -15.89 5.79 11.49
CA TRP A 346 -16.39 5.61 10.14
C TRP A 346 -17.71 4.84 10.11
N ASP A 347 -17.81 3.72 10.84
CA ASP A 347 -19.03 2.91 10.84
C ASP A 347 -20.22 3.67 11.45
N GLN A 348 -19.97 4.55 12.43
CA GLN A 348 -20.98 5.40 13.05
C GLN A 348 -21.40 6.53 12.12
N ILE A 349 -20.45 7.23 11.50
CA ILE A 349 -20.70 8.32 10.55
C ILE A 349 -21.46 7.79 9.35
N PHE A 350 -21.01 6.68 8.77
CA PHE A 350 -21.63 6.09 7.58
C PHE A 350 -23.10 5.69 7.81
N ARG A 351 -23.40 5.08 8.97
CA ARG A 351 -24.79 4.75 9.32
C ARG A 351 -25.70 5.97 9.51
N ARG A 352 -25.16 7.09 9.97
CA ARG A 352 -25.92 8.34 10.20
C ARG A 352 -26.01 9.23 8.96
N SER A 353 -25.18 8.98 7.96
CA SER A 353 -25.17 9.74 6.70
C SER A 353 -26.12 9.15 5.65
N ARG A 354 -26.64 7.95 5.90
CA ARG A 354 -27.62 7.23 5.07
C ARG A 354 -28.98 7.25 5.79
#